data_79648013f081e1da2eedd56ae34d5bca
#
_entry.id   79648013f081e1da2eedd56ae34d5bca
#
_cell.length_a   1.000
_cell.length_b   1.000
_cell.length_c   1.000
_cell.angle_alpha   90.00
_cell.angle_beta   90.00
_cell.angle_gamma   90.00
#
_symmetry.space_group_name_H-M   'P 1'
#
loop_
_entity.id
_entity.type
_entity.pdbx_description
1 polymer ?
#
loop_
_entity_poly.entity_id
_entity_poly.type
_entity_poly.pdbx_seq_one_letter_code
_entity_poly.pdbx_strand_id
1 'polypeptide(L)'
;MASDPAATPPVDPVASPEAYRTLILSYLGDDDPARVQAATVARLRELVLAAGPQLRQRPEPTEWSVIECVGHLVDSEIISSARIRWILSEDQPDIVGYDQALWVDALHHRDDDPDNLIDLFDTLRATNLRLLAATPIADLERFGVHRERGPESYGLMVRLGAGHDRFHIAQAERALEAVRGG
;
A
#
# COMPACT_ATOMS: atom_id res chain seq x y z
N MET A 1 -29.65 -1.57 -11.48
CA MET A 1 -29.14 -1.68 -10.09
C MET A 1 -27.64 -1.84 -10.21
N ALA A 2 -26.88 -0.80 -9.96
CA ALA A 2 -25.43 -0.88 -9.90
C ALA A 2 -25.10 -1.60 -8.58
N SER A 3 -24.34 -2.70 -8.66
CA SER A 3 -23.80 -3.39 -7.47
C SER A 3 -22.88 -2.43 -6.74
N ASP A 4 -23.15 -2.26 -5.45
CA ASP A 4 -22.34 -1.47 -4.53
C ASP A 4 -20.92 -2.09 -4.49
N PRO A 5 -19.85 -1.36 -4.85
CA PRO A 5 -18.49 -1.88 -4.79
C PRO A 5 -18.00 -2.15 -3.35
N ALA A 6 -18.76 -1.71 -2.33
CA ALA A 6 -18.44 -1.94 -0.92
C ALA A 6 -18.68 -3.39 -0.45
N ALA A 7 -19.31 -4.25 -1.26
CA ALA A 7 -19.70 -5.61 -0.88
C ALA A 7 -18.78 -6.71 -1.43
N THR A 8 -17.63 -6.36 -2.02
CA THR A 8 -16.68 -7.40 -2.48
C THR A 8 -15.83 -7.82 -1.27
N PRO A 9 -15.86 -9.10 -0.87
CA PRO A 9 -15.00 -9.58 0.23
C PRO A 9 -13.53 -9.27 -0.12
N PRO A 10 -12.70 -8.94 0.89
CA PRO A 10 -11.31 -8.65 0.64
C PRO A 10 -10.66 -9.83 -0.08
N VAL A 11 -10.07 -9.56 -1.26
CA VAL A 11 -9.38 -10.59 -2.04
C VAL A 11 -8.08 -10.92 -1.31
N ASP A 12 -7.95 -12.15 -0.83
CA ASP A 12 -6.76 -12.62 -0.13
C ASP A 12 -5.57 -12.67 -1.11
N PRO A 13 -4.47 -11.93 -0.85
CA PRO A 13 -3.31 -11.86 -1.74
C PRO A 13 -2.55 -13.19 -1.86
N VAL A 14 -2.74 -14.12 -0.92
CA VAL A 14 -2.10 -15.44 -0.90
C VAL A 14 -3.00 -16.49 -1.53
N ALA A 15 -4.27 -16.54 -1.13
CA ALA A 15 -5.21 -17.54 -1.65
C ALA A 15 -5.63 -17.26 -3.11
N SER A 16 -5.59 -16.00 -3.55
CA SER A 16 -6.03 -15.58 -4.90
C SER A 16 -5.11 -14.49 -5.47
N PRO A 17 -3.82 -14.76 -5.71
CA PRO A 17 -2.83 -13.74 -6.06
C PRO A 17 -3.13 -13.02 -7.38
N GLU A 18 -3.69 -13.70 -8.39
CA GLU A 18 -4.06 -13.08 -9.66
C GLU A 18 -5.26 -12.14 -9.52
N ALA A 19 -6.29 -12.54 -8.76
CA ALA A 19 -7.44 -11.71 -8.49
C ALA A 19 -7.05 -10.48 -7.68
N TYR A 20 -6.17 -10.64 -6.68
CA TYR A 20 -5.61 -9.53 -5.92
C TYR A 20 -4.83 -8.56 -6.82
N ARG A 21 -3.93 -9.07 -7.67
CA ARG A 21 -3.17 -8.25 -8.62
C ARG A 21 -4.10 -7.45 -9.54
N THR A 22 -5.13 -8.11 -10.08
CA THR A 22 -6.12 -7.46 -10.95
C THR A 22 -6.87 -6.36 -10.21
N LEU A 23 -7.31 -6.62 -8.99
CA LEU A 23 -7.98 -5.63 -8.14
C LEU A 23 -7.09 -4.41 -7.89
N ILE A 24 -5.86 -4.63 -7.43
CA ILE A 24 -4.93 -3.53 -7.12
C ILE A 24 -4.62 -2.70 -8.36
N LEU A 25 -4.34 -3.33 -9.50
CA LEU A 25 -4.10 -2.62 -10.75
C LEU A 25 -5.32 -1.86 -11.25
N SER A 26 -6.54 -2.29 -10.94
CA SER A 26 -7.76 -1.55 -11.29
C SER A 26 -7.86 -0.19 -10.58
N TYR A 27 -7.29 -0.06 -9.38
CA TYR A 27 -7.20 1.22 -8.67
C TYR A 27 -6.18 2.18 -9.31
N LEU A 28 -5.17 1.67 -9.98
CA LEU A 28 -4.24 2.49 -10.76
C LEU A 28 -4.88 2.94 -12.09
N GLY A 29 -5.55 2.02 -12.79
CA GLY A 29 -6.06 2.26 -14.15
C GLY A 29 -4.92 2.57 -15.13
N ASP A 30 -5.12 3.59 -15.96
CA ASP A 30 -4.16 4.05 -16.97
C ASP A 30 -3.25 5.18 -16.47
N ASP A 31 -3.31 5.54 -15.19
CA ASP A 31 -2.53 6.62 -14.63
C ASP A 31 -1.04 6.26 -14.52
N ASP A 32 -0.19 7.29 -14.57
CA ASP A 32 1.24 7.16 -14.34
C ASP A 32 1.51 6.78 -12.88
N PRO A 33 2.10 5.59 -12.62
CA PRO A 33 2.30 5.11 -11.26
C PRO A 33 3.25 6.00 -10.44
N ALA A 34 4.25 6.62 -11.05
CA ALA A 34 5.17 7.51 -10.35
C ALA A 34 4.46 8.79 -9.88
N ARG A 35 3.55 9.33 -10.69
CA ARG A 35 2.71 10.49 -10.31
C ARG A 35 1.75 10.15 -9.18
N VAL A 36 1.11 8.98 -9.26
CA VAL A 36 0.22 8.50 -8.19
C VAL A 36 0.97 8.39 -6.88
N GLN A 37 2.12 7.71 -6.89
CA GLN A 37 2.96 7.52 -5.71
C GLN A 37 3.48 8.86 -5.14
N ALA A 38 3.85 9.81 -5.98
CA ALA A 38 4.29 11.14 -5.55
C ALA A 38 3.18 11.95 -4.85
N ALA A 39 1.91 11.70 -5.19
CA ALA A 39 0.77 12.38 -4.59
C ALA A 39 0.31 11.76 -3.25
N THR A 40 0.72 10.53 -2.94
CA THR A 40 0.22 9.76 -1.80
C THR A 40 0.45 10.45 -0.47
N VAL A 41 1.63 11.03 -0.24
CA VAL A 41 1.97 11.71 1.04
C VAL A 41 0.98 12.85 1.35
N ALA A 42 0.68 13.68 0.37
CA ALA A 42 -0.27 14.78 0.54
C ALA A 42 -1.67 14.24 0.91
N ARG A 43 -2.11 13.16 0.24
CA ARG A 43 -3.39 12.52 0.53
C ARG A 43 -3.45 11.91 1.94
N LEU A 44 -2.36 11.31 2.41
CA LEU A 44 -2.28 10.78 3.78
C LEU A 44 -2.37 11.90 4.83
N ARG A 45 -1.68 13.04 4.61
CA ARG A 45 -1.78 14.21 5.49
C ARG A 45 -3.20 14.78 5.54
N GLU A 46 -3.85 14.93 4.38
CA GLU A 46 -5.25 15.37 4.28
C GLU A 46 -6.20 14.43 5.03
N LEU A 47 -6.03 13.12 4.85
CA LEU A 47 -6.86 12.10 5.47
C LEU A 47 -6.72 12.08 7.00
N VAL A 48 -5.51 12.14 7.52
CA VAL A 48 -5.22 12.20 8.96
C VAL A 48 -5.81 13.47 9.57
N LEU A 49 -5.63 14.62 8.90
CA LEU A 49 -6.22 15.88 9.34
C LEU A 49 -7.76 15.80 9.34
N ALA A 50 -8.35 15.27 8.28
CA ALA A 50 -9.79 15.09 8.20
C ALA A 50 -10.32 14.14 9.26
N ALA A 51 -9.60 13.06 9.58
CA ALA A 51 -10.04 12.09 10.58
C ALA A 51 -10.16 12.70 12.00
N GLY A 52 -9.23 13.58 12.37
CA GLY A 52 -9.27 14.24 13.68
C GLY A 52 -9.47 13.26 14.85
N PRO A 53 -10.49 13.45 15.72
CA PRO A 53 -10.72 12.54 16.85
C PRO A 53 -11.10 11.12 16.47
N GLN A 54 -11.59 10.87 15.25
CA GLN A 54 -11.96 9.53 14.75
C GLN A 54 -10.77 8.74 14.18
N LEU A 55 -9.57 9.31 14.16
CA LEU A 55 -8.37 8.73 13.54
C LEU A 55 -8.12 7.26 13.93
N ARG A 56 -8.38 6.92 15.21
CA ARG A 56 -8.09 5.61 15.82
C ARG A 56 -9.34 4.72 15.99
N GLN A 57 -10.50 5.20 15.53
CA GLN A 57 -11.74 4.47 15.68
C GLN A 57 -11.91 3.49 14.53
N ARG A 58 -12.03 2.20 14.86
CA ARG A 58 -12.41 1.15 13.90
C ARG A 58 -13.93 1.23 13.65
N PRO A 59 -14.39 1.14 12.41
CA PRO A 59 -15.83 1.06 12.11
C PRO A 59 -16.44 -0.22 12.67
N GLU A 60 -15.73 -1.35 12.50
CA GLU A 60 -16.08 -2.64 13.08
C GLU A 60 -14.83 -3.27 13.71
N PRO A 61 -14.96 -4.22 14.67
CA PRO A 61 -13.81 -4.81 15.36
C PRO A 61 -12.75 -5.44 14.44
N THR A 62 -13.16 -5.93 13.26
CA THR A 62 -12.30 -6.59 12.27
C THR A 62 -11.84 -5.67 11.16
N GLU A 63 -12.27 -4.42 11.15
CA GLU A 63 -11.90 -3.43 10.14
C GLU A 63 -10.85 -2.46 10.69
N TRP A 64 -9.98 -1.99 9.83
CA TRP A 64 -8.94 -1.05 10.22
C TRP A 64 -9.47 0.37 10.36
N SER A 65 -8.99 1.09 11.35
CA SER A 65 -9.12 2.54 11.48
C SER A 65 -8.23 3.27 10.47
N VAL A 66 -8.41 4.57 10.34
CA VAL A 66 -7.59 5.41 9.45
C VAL A 66 -6.10 5.28 9.76
N ILE A 67 -5.70 5.36 11.05
CA ILE A 67 -4.28 5.29 11.44
C ILE A 67 -3.68 3.92 11.14
N GLU A 68 -4.45 2.84 11.26
CA GLU A 68 -4.00 1.49 10.95
C GLU A 68 -3.79 1.29 9.43
N CYS A 69 -4.62 1.90 8.60
CA CYS A 69 -4.37 1.95 7.15
C CYS A 69 -3.09 2.74 6.82
N VAL A 70 -2.82 3.85 7.51
CA VAL A 70 -1.58 4.62 7.34
C VAL A 70 -0.36 3.80 7.77
N GLY A 71 -0.41 3.14 8.94
CA GLY A 71 0.66 2.27 9.43
C GLY A 71 0.96 1.13 8.46
N HIS A 72 -0.08 0.47 7.94
CA HIS A 72 0.07 -0.56 6.93
C HIS A 72 0.74 -0.04 5.64
N LEU A 73 0.41 1.17 5.19
CA LEU A 73 1.08 1.77 4.03
C LEU A 73 2.56 2.03 4.30
N VAL A 74 2.93 2.42 5.53
CA VAL A 74 4.33 2.56 5.95
C VAL A 74 5.06 1.23 5.91
N ASP A 75 4.49 0.17 6.47
CA ASP A 75 5.06 -1.18 6.43
C ASP A 75 5.26 -1.67 5.00
N SER A 76 4.25 -1.45 4.16
CA SER A 76 4.32 -1.79 2.73
C SER A 76 5.45 -1.04 2.03
N GLU A 77 5.66 0.24 2.35
CA GLU A 77 6.75 1.04 1.77
C GLU A 77 8.12 0.58 2.26
N ILE A 78 8.28 0.20 3.55
CA ILE A 78 9.51 -0.37 4.10
C ILE A 78 9.87 -1.64 3.34
N ILE A 79 8.93 -2.56 3.21
CA ILE A 79 9.14 -3.84 2.54
C ILE A 79 9.41 -3.64 1.04
N SER A 80 8.66 -2.77 0.37
CA SER A 80 8.87 -2.44 -1.03
C SER A 80 10.25 -1.81 -1.25
N SER A 81 10.72 -0.95 -0.35
CA SER A 81 12.05 -0.35 -0.40
C SER A 81 13.16 -1.41 -0.35
N ALA A 82 13.02 -2.43 0.48
CA ALA A 82 13.96 -3.54 0.54
C ALA A 82 13.92 -4.39 -0.73
N ARG A 83 12.73 -4.78 -1.17
CA ARG A 83 12.51 -5.62 -2.36
C ARG A 83 13.09 -4.99 -3.62
N ILE A 84 12.84 -3.70 -3.84
CA ILE A 84 13.38 -2.96 -4.99
C ILE A 84 14.90 -3.01 -5.00
N ARG A 85 15.55 -2.84 -3.85
CA ARG A 85 17.02 -2.90 -3.75
C ARG A 85 17.57 -4.28 -4.07
N TRP A 86 16.94 -5.33 -3.56
CA TRP A 86 17.31 -6.71 -3.92
C TRP A 86 17.14 -6.98 -5.41
N ILE A 87 16.00 -6.64 -6.01
CA ILE A 87 15.75 -6.87 -7.44
C ILE A 87 16.76 -6.13 -8.33
N LEU A 88 17.16 -4.91 -7.93
CA LEU A 88 18.12 -4.12 -8.72
C LEU A 88 19.56 -4.55 -8.53
N SER A 89 19.92 -5.19 -7.40
CA SER A 89 21.30 -5.56 -7.08
C SER A 89 21.62 -7.04 -7.19
N GLU A 90 20.64 -7.92 -7.13
CA GLU A 90 20.81 -9.37 -7.12
C GLU A 90 20.16 -10.02 -8.34
N ASP A 91 20.52 -11.27 -8.64
CA ASP A 91 19.92 -12.04 -9.73
C ASP A 91 18.75 -12.87 -9.17
N GLN A 92 17.52 -12.49 -9.56
CA GLN A 92 16.27 -13.16 -9.22
C GLN A 92 16.13 -13.47 -7.71
N PRO A 93 16.24 -12.47 -6.81
CA PRO A 93 16.18 -12.70 -5.37
C PRO A 93 14.84 -13.28 -4.94
N ASP A 94 14.87 -14.06 -3.86
CA ASP A 94 13.66 -14.50 -3.17
C ASP A 94 12.96 -13.31 -2.51
N ILE A 95 11.66 -13.15 -2.78
CA ILE A 95 10.80 -12.14 -2.16
C ILE A 95 9.91 -12.82 -1.10
N VAL A 96 10.10 -12.39 0.14
CA VAL A 96 9.31 -12.90 1.27
C VAL A 96 8.02 -12.10 1.41
N GLY A 97 6.89 -12.81 1.55
CA GLY A 97 5.60 -12.24 1.93
C GLY A 97 5.53 -11.95 3.43
N TYR A 98 4.55 -11.17 3.85
CA TYR A 98 4.21 -10.95 5.26
C TYR A 98 2.69 -10.88 5.44
N ASP A 99 2.23 -11.25 6.61
CA ASP A 99 0.83 -11.11 6.99
C ASP A 99 0.56 -9.67 7.46
N GLN A 100 -0.13 -8.92 6.61
CA GLN A 100 -0.42 -7.51 6.85
C GLN A 100 -1.32 -7.27 8.07
N ALA A 101 -2.30 -8.16 8.31
CA ALA A 101 -3.21 -8.02 9.44
C ALA A 101 -2.49 -8.29 10.76
N LEU A 102 -1.66 -9.33 10.78
CA LEU A 102 -0.81 -9.63 11.93
C LEU A 102 0.14 -8.46 12.24
N TRP A 103 0.74 -7.83 11.22
CA TRP A 103 1.65 -6.70 11.44
C TRP A 103 0.93 -5.50 12.02
N VAL A 104 -0.22 -5.10 11.48
CA VAL A 104 -1.01 -3.97 11.99
C VAL A 104 -1.32 -4.13 13.47
N ASP A 105 -1.72 -5.34 13.90
CA ASP A 105 -2.04 -5.59 15.30
C ASP A 105 -0.79 -5.75 16.18
N ALA A 106 0.23 -6.50 15.72
CA ALA A 106 1.44 -6.79 16.48
C ALA A 106 2.37 -5.58 16.65
N LEU A 107 2.37 -4.67 15.68
CA LEU A 107 3.16 -3.42 15.73
C LEU A 107 2.39 -2.27 16.40
N HIS A 108 1.12 -2.51 16.78
CA HIS A 108 0.29 -1.54 17.50
C HIS A 108 0.05 -0.23 16.75
N HIS A 109 -0.12 -0.27 15.42
CA HIS A 109 -0.30 0.92 14.59
C HIS A 109 -1.44 1.83 15.05
N ARG A 110 -2.41 1.30 15.78
CA ARG A 110 -3.49 2.09 16.37
C ARG A 110 -3.00 3.14 17.36
N ASP A 111 -1.86 2.91 18.01
CA ASP A 111 -1.29 3.77 19.04
C ASP A 111 -0.18 4.69 18.50
N ASP A 112 0.20 4.54 17.23
CA ASP A 112 1.27 5.30 16.59
C ASP A 112 0.97 6.81 16.50
N ASP A 113 2.04 7.58 16.41
CA ASP A 113 1.98 8.99 16.09
C ASP A 113 1.85 9.16 14.56
N PRO A 114 0.77 9.80 14.07
CA PRO A 114 0.50 9.92 12.64
C PRO A 114 1.55 10.76 11.90
N ASP A 115 2.14 11.77 12.53
CA ASP A 115 3.17 12.60 11.90
C ASP A 115 4.46 11.80 11.71
N ASN A 116 4.87 11.01 12.69
CA ASN A 116 6.02 10.11 12.58
C ASN A 116 5.83 9.06 11.48
N LEU A 117 4.65 8.46 11.37
CA LEU A 117 4.34 7.50 10.30
C LEU A 117 4.44 8.15 8.92
N ILE A 118 3.83 9.33 8.75
CA ILE A 118 3.82 10.02 7.45
C ILE A 118 5.22 10.51 7.08
N ASP A 119 6.02 11.00 8.02
CA ASP A 119 7.39 11.46 7.76
C ASP A 119 8.32 10.30 7.37
N LEU A 120 8.16 9.13 8.00
CA LEU A 120 8.86 7.91 7.59
C LEU A 120 8.45 7.48 6.17
N PHE A 121 7.15 7.45 5.89
CA PHE A 121 6.63 7.13 4.57
C PHE A 121 7.18 8.08 3.50
N ASP A 122 7.14 9.39 3.75
CA ASP A 122 7.62 10.44 2.83
C ASP A 122 9.11 10.24 2.50
N THR A 123 9.93 10.00 3.52
CA THR A 123 11.38 9.77 3.35
C THR A 123 11.67 8.54 2.49
N LEU A 124 10.99 7.43 2.75
CA LEU A 124 11.14 6.19 1.98
C LEU A 124 10.65 6.38 0.55
N ARG A 125 9.46 6.96 0.38
CA ARG A 125 8.83 7.23 -0.92
C ARG A 125 9.68 8.14 -1.80
N ALA A 126 10.18 9.24 -1.26
CA ALA A 126 11.07 10.15 -1.98
C ALA A 126 12.34 9.42 -2.46
N THR A 127 12.90 8.56 -1.62
CA THR A 127 14.08 7.76 -1.97
C THR A 127 13.77 6.75 -3.07
N ASN A 128 12.62 6.07 -3.01
CA ASN A 128 12.21 5.08 -4.01
C ASN A 128 11.86 5.73 -5.36
N LEU A 129 11.18 6.89 -5.35
CA LEU A 129 10.90 7.65 -6.58
C LEU A 129 12.18 8.16 -7.25
N ARG A 130 13.16 8.63 -6.45
CA ARG A 130 14.49 9.01 -6.97
C ARG A 130 15.20 7.80 -7.61
N LEU A 131 15.13 6.64 -6.96
CA LEU A 131 15.71 5.41 -7.50
C LEU A 131 15.03 5.01 -8.81
N LEU A 132 13.70 5.04 -8.85
CA LEU A 132 12.92 4.77 -10.07
C LEU A 132 13.33 5.70 -11.22
N ALA A 133 13.44 7.00 -10.96
CA ALA A 133 13.84 7.99 -11.97
C ALA A 133 15.27 7.79 -12.48
N ALA A 134 16.16 7.20 -11.68
CA ALA A 134 17.54 6.90 -12.06
C ALA A 134 17.72 5.52 -12.70
N THR A 135 16.71 4.65 -12.65
CA THR A 135 16.78 3.27 -13.17
C THR A 135 16.59 3.26 -14.68
N PRO A 136 17.50 2.63 -15.46
CA PRO A 136 17.31 2.43 -16.88
C PRO A 136 16.02 1.65 -17.18
N ILE A 137 15.33 1.99 -18.26
CA ILE A 137 14.06 1.34 -18.65
C ILE A 137 14.22 -0.17 -18.76
N ALA A 138 15.34 -0.66 -19.27
CA ALA A 138 15.61 -2.10 -19.37
C ALA A 138 15.64 -2.81 -18.01
N ASP A 139 16.05 -2.13 -16.94
CA ASP A 139 16.12 -2.70 -15.59
C ASP A 139 14.76 -2.76 -14.88
N LEU A 140 13.71 -2.15 -15.45
CA LEU A 140 12.34 -2.33 -14.97
C LEU A 140 11.82 -3.76 -15.17
N GLU A 141 12.42 -4.52 -16.08
CA GLU A 141 12.13 -5.93 -16.33
C GLU A 141 12.86 -6.88 -15.36
N ARG A 142 13.84 -6.39 -14.59
CA ARG A 142 14.46 -7.20 -13.52
C ARG A 142 13.38 -7.60 -12.51
N PHE A 143 13.43 -8.84 -12.01
CA PHE A 143 12.39 -9.38 -11.15
C PHE A 143 12.97 -10.18 -9.98
N GLY A 144 12.21 -10.24 -8.91
CA GLY A 144 12.38 -11.21 -7.83
C GLY A 144 11.29 -12.26 -7.85
N VAL A 145 11.49 -13.36 -7.14
CA VAL A 145 10.53 -14.47 -7.08
C VAL A 145 9.79 -14.45 -5.74
N HIS A 146 8.55 -13.99 -5.78
CA HIS A 146 7.69 -14.02 -4.59
C HIS A 146 7.21 -15.45 -4.35
N ARG A 147 7.37 -15.95 -3.12
CA ARG A 147 7.08 -17.38 -2.79
C ARG A 147 5.66 -17.79 -3.12
N GLU A 148 4.70 -16.90 -2.97
CA GLU A 148 3.26 -17.17 -3.16
C GLU A 148 2.74 -16.69 -4.52
N ARG A 149 3.33 -15.63 -5.08
CA ARG A 149 2.81 -14.94 -6.27
C ARG A 149 3.67 -15.12 -7.53
N GLY A 150 4.82 -15.79 -7.39
CA GLY A 150 5.75 -16.01 -8.49
C GLY A 150 6.58 -14.77 -8.87
N PRO A 151 7.09 -14.67 -10.11
CA PRO A 151 7.92 -13.57 -10.53
C PRO A 151 7.18 -12.21 -10.50
N GLU A 152 7.82 -11.21 -9.90
CA GLU A 152 7.36 -9.83 -9.86
C GLU A 152 8.48 -8.90 -10.32
N SER A 153 8.30 -8.27 -11.49
CA SER A 153 9.28 -7.32 -12.01
C SER A 153 9.23 -5.99 -11.23
N TYR A 154 10.34 -5.23 -11.29
CA TYR A 154 10.37 -3.91 -10.67
C TYR A 154 9.29 -3.00 -11.25
N GLY A 155 9.09 -2.98 -12.56
CA GLY A 155 8.04 -2.21 -13.21
C GLY A 155 6.63 -2.62 -12.72
N LEU A 156 6.38 -3.92 -12.54
CA LEU A 156 5.12 -4.40 -11.97
C LEU A 156 4.97 -3.95 -10.51
N MET A 157 6.02 -4.03 -9.69
CA MET A 157 5.98 -3.57 -8.29
C MET A 157 5.66 -2.09 -8.16
N VAL A 158 6.21 -1.25 -9.04
CA VAL A 158 5.90 0.19 -9.08
C VAL A 158 4.42 0.42 -9.36
N ARG A 159 3.84 -0.31 -10.31
CA ARG A 159 2.41 -0.21 -10.64
C ARG A 159 1.52 -0.73 -9.50
N LEU A 160 1.88 -1.87 -8.94
CA LEU A 160 1.16 -2.44 -7.78
C LEU A 160 1.21 -1.50 -6.58
N GLY A 161 2.36 -0.90 -6.27
CA GLY A 161 2.50 0.07 -5.19
C GLY A 161 1.56 1.27 -5.36
N ALA A 162 1.47 1.83 -6.56
CA ALA A 162 0.56 2.94 -6.84
C ALA A 162 -0.92 2.58 -6.69
N GLY A 163 -1.33 1.40 -7.16
CA GLY A 163 -2.68 0.90 -6.98
C GLY A 163 -2.99 0.58 -5.51
N HIS A 164 -2.04 0.02 -4.79
CA HIS A 164 -2.12 -0.31 -3.37
C HIS A 164 -2.30 0.94 -2.49
N ASP A 165 -1.57 2.02 -2.78
CA ASP A 165 -1.77 3.30 -2.11
C ASP A 165 -3.22 3.77 -2.22
N ARG A 166 -3.77 3.79 -3.44
CA ARG A 166 -5.16 4.21 -3.69
C ARG A 166 -6.18 3.29 -3.04
N PHE A 167 -5.93 1.99 -3.06
CA PHE A 167 -6.80 1.00 -2.42
C PHE A 167 -6.94 1.26 -0.92
N HIS A 168 -5.82 1.44 -0.22
CA HIS A 168 -5.82 1.66 1.22
C HIS A 168 -6.24 3.08 1.63
N ILE A 169 -5.99 4.08 0.81
CA ILE A 169 -6.59 5.42 0.99
C ILE A 169 -8.11 5.33 0.91
N ALA A 170 -8.66 4.68 -0.12
CA ALA A 170 -10.10 4.49 -0.26
C ALA A 170 -10.69 3.64 0.89
N GLN A 171 -9.95 2.65 1.40
CA GLN A 171 -10.34 1.90 2.60
C GLN A 171 -10.45 2.80 3.82
N ALA A 172 -9.44 3.65 4.06
CA ALA A 172 -9.42 4.57 5.20
C ALA A 172 -10.52 5.66 5.10
N GLU A 173 -10.81 6.13 3.89
CA GLU A 173 -11.93 7.06 3.63
C GLU A 173 -13.27 6.41 3.98
N ARG A 174 -13.53 5.17 3.55
CA ARG A 174 -14.74 4.42 3.93
C ARG A 174 -14.83 4.19 5.43
N ALA A 175 -13.71 3.83 6.07
CA ALA A 175 -13.66 3.65 7.53
C ALA A 175 -14.05 4.96 8.26
N LEU A 176 -13.53 6.09 7.80
CA LEU A 176 -13.85 7.40 8.36
C LEU A 176 -15.33 7.78 8.15
N GLU A 177 -15.89 7.52 6.98
CA GLU A 177 -17.30 7.74 6.69
C GLU A 177 -18.20 6.90 7.58
N ALA A 178 -17.88 5.62 7.76
CA ALA A 178 -18.66 4.70 8.60
C ALA A 178 -18.69 5.15 10.08
N VAL A 179 -17.54 5.55 10.65
CA VAL A 179 -17.49 6.02 12.05
C VAL A 179 -18.13 7.40 12.27
N ARG A 180 -18.35 8.18 11.20
CA ARG A 180 -19.06 9.47 11.27
C ARG A 180 -20.57 9.35 11.10
N GLY A 181 -21.01 8.31 10.42
CA GLY A 181 -22.42 8.07 10.12
C GLY A 181 -23.17 7.26 11.17
N GLY A 182 -22.45 6.61 12.09
CA GLY A 182 -22.99 5.87 13.23
C GLY A 182 -23.02 6.72 14.49
#